data_de4850ce4cfb48c91fe1ed24a9bfc9e0
#
_entry.id   de4850ce4cfb48c91fe1ed24a9bfc9e0
#
_cell.length_a   1.000
_cell.length_b   1.000
_cell.length_c   1.000
_cell.angle_alpha   90.00
_cell.angle_beta   90.00
_cell.angle_gamma   90.00
#
_symmetry.space_group_name_H-M   'P 1'
#
loop_
_entity.id
_entity.type
_entity.pdbx_description
1 polymer ?
#
loop_
_entity_poly.entity_id
_entity_poly.type
_entity_poly.pdbx_seq_one_letter_code
_entity_poly.pdbx_strand_id
1 'polypeptide(L)'
;MAKTFNFKRVYLWQLPVRIFHWTTVFSMFALIITGFLIAYPQAINSNVEASNSYWMGYIRLIHFIAAFLAVAVAVFRLYWAFAGNKFADWRNFVPYSKKGWKNIWHVLKVDVLLFPDKEHKLSNISIGHNHLAATSYLIMGVLFILQAATGFALMSETATWWFPKMFGWVIGFCGGDISVTYYHHLFTYLFMAFIIIHVYLVLFHDYIEARGETSAMLSGYKFVRSERIDQDDDEFTPSAMRD
;
A
#
# COMPACT_ATOMS: atom_id res chain seq x y z
N MET A 1 -33.33 0.97 26.92
CA MET A 1 -32.04 0.83 27.64
C MET A 1 -30.91 0.93 26.61
N ALA A 2 -29.99 1.89 26.76
CA ALA A 2 -28.82 1.99 25.88
C ALA A 2 -27.90 0.78 26.14
N LYS A 3 -27.54 0.02 25.10
CA LYS A 3 -26.57 -1.05 25.22
C LYS A 3 -25.19 -0.41 25.49
N THR A 4 -24.66 -0.65 26.67
CA THR A 4 -23.26 -0.28 26.98
C THR A 4 -22.35 -1.33 26.36
N PHE A 5 -21.46 -0.89 25.47
CA PHE A 5 -20.46 -1.75 24.85
C PHE A 5 -19.12 -1.57 25.58
N ASN A 6 -18.50 -2.67 25.94
CA ASN A 6 -17.16 -2.67 26.49
C ASN A 6 -16.12 -2.68 25.35
N PHE A 7 -15.19 -1.72 25.36
CA PHE A 7 -14.09 -1.67 24.40
C PHE A 7 -12.78 -2.05 25.09
N LYS A 8 -12.00 -2.89 24.42
CA LYS A 8 -10.61 -3.19 24.81
C LYS A 8 -9.65 -2.52 23.84
N ARG A 9 -8.56 -2.01 24.39
CA ARG A 9 -7.45 -1.44 23.62
C ARG A 9 -6.52 -2.56 23.19
N VAL A 10 -6.38 -2.76 21.87
CA VAL A 10 -5.52 -3.80 21.28
C VAL A 10 -4.34 -3.14 20.58
N TYR A 11 -3.11 -3.63 20.84
CA TYR A 11 -1.91 -3.21 20.10
C TYR A 11 -1.84 -3.97 18.78
N LEU A 12 -2.22 -3.29 17.71
CA LEU A 12 -2.40 -3.85 16.38
C LEU A 12 -1.15 -3.69 15.52
N TRP A 13 -0.69 -2.44 15.38
CA TRP A 13 0.39 -2.10 14.47
C TRP A 13 1.70 -1.83 15.22
N GLN A 14 2.65 -2.77 15.06
CA GLN A 14 3.99 -2.61 15.60
C GLN A 14 4.69 -1.39 14.99
N LEU A 15 5.63 -0.80 15.73
CA LEU A 15 6.35 0.40 15.29
C LEU A 15 6.98 0.25 13.89
N PRO A 16 7.64 -0.87 13.52
CA PRO A 16 8.14 -1.05 12.15
C PRO A 16 7.07 -0.94 11.09
N VAL A 17 5.87 -1.53 11.30
CA VAL A 17 4.75 -1.47 10.33
C VAL A 17 4.31 -0.02 10.09
N ARG A 18 4.26 0.80 11.15
CA ARG A 18 3.89 2.22 11.07
C ARG A 18 4.96 3.04 10.35
N ILE A 19 6.24 2.78 10.64
CA ILE A 19 7.36 3.43 9.93
C ILE A 19 7.30 3.07 8.45
N PHE A 20 7.11 1.79 8.10
CA PHE A 20 6.98 1.35 6.69
C PHE A 20 5.84 2.06 6.00
N HIS A 21 4.67 2.13 6.63
CA HIS A 21 3.51 2.79 6.04
C HIS A 21 3.79 4.28 5.76
N TRP A 22 4.23 5.05 6.75
CA TRP A 22 4.43 6.48 6.58
C TRP A 22 5.59 6.81 5.64
N THR A 23 6.68 6.04 5.68
CA THR A 23 7.78 6.20 4.72
C THR A 23 7.31 5.91 3.30
N THR A 24 6.47 4.87 3.11
CA THR A 24 5.85 4.59 1.81
C THR A 24 4.96 5.74 1.36
N VAL A 25 4.11 6.28 2.23
CA VAL A 25 3.24 7.42 1.91
C VAL A 25 4.07 8.61 1.41
N PHE A 26 5.09 9.04 2.15
CA PHE A 26 5.93 10.18 1.74
C PHE A 26 6.71 9.90 0.46
N SER A 27 7.26 8.69 0.32
CA SER A 27 7.97 8.29 -0.91
C SER A 27 7.05 8.30 -2.12
N MET A 28 5.82 7.76 -2.00
CA MET A 28 4.84 7.74 -3.09
C MET A 28 4.42 9.15 -3.50
N PHE A 29 4.19 10.05 -2.54
CA PHE A 29 3.92 11.46 -2.84
C PHE A 29 5.06 12.11 -3.62
N ALA A 30 6.30 11.94 -3.15
CA ALA A 30 7.48 12.46 -3.85
C ALA A 30 7.61 11.87 -5.26
N LEU A 31 7.43 10.55 -5.42
CA LEU A 31 7.51 9.86 -6.71
C LEU A 31 6.45 10.32 -7.70
N ILE A 32 5.20 10.47 -7.26
CA ILE A 32 4.10 10.94 -8.11
C ILE A 32 4.38 12.37 -8.58
N ILE A 33 4.67 13.29 -7.68
CA ILE A 33 4.92 14.70 -8.02
C ILE A 33 6.12 14.82 -8.95
N THR A 34 7.25 14.22 -8.59
CA THR A 34 8.47 14.31 -9.41
C THR A 34 8.32 13.55 -10.72
N GLY A 35 7.57 12.44 -10.75
CA GLY A 35 7.28 11.68 -11.97
C GLY A 35 6.50 12.51 -12.99
N PHE A 36 5.46 13.23 -12.56
CA PHE A 36 4.73 14.14 -13.44
C PHE A 36 5.60 15.31 -13.93
N LEU A 37 6.47 15.87 -13.07
CA LEU A 37 7.40 16.92 -13.47
C LEU A 37 8.46 16.42 -14.47
N ILE A 38 8.86 15.14 -14.39
CA ILE A 38 9.77 14.51 -15.37
C ILE A 38 9.04 14.27 -16.70
N ALA A 39 7.79 13.79 -16.64
CA ALA A 39 6.98 13.52 -17.82
C ALA A 39 6.58 14.79 -18.58
N TYR A 40 6.31 15.87 -17.84
CA TYR A 40 5.86 17.16 -18.39
C TYR A 40 6.77 18.28 -17.86
N PRO A 41 8.00 18.42 -18.38
CA PRO A 41 8.95 19.42 -17.91
C PRO A 41 8.38 20.84 -18.10
N GLN A 42 8.31 21.57 -17.00
CA GLN A 42 7.86 22.95 -17.01
C GLN A 42 9.05 23.89 -17.28
N ALA A 43 8.86 24.89 -18.13
CA ALA A 43 9.85 25.96 -18.34
C ALA A 43 9.84 26.95 -17.16
N ILE A 44 10.35 26.52 -16.00
CA ILE A 44 10.26 27.29 -14.74
C ILE A 44 11.25 28.48 -14.73
N ASN A 45 12.32 28.43 -15.52
CA ASN A 45 13.34 29.48 -15.56
C ASN A 45 13.69 29.86 -16.99
N SER A 46 12.81 30.66 -17.64
CA SER A 46 13.04 31.18 -18.99
C SER A 46 14.19 32.22 -19.09
N ASN A 47 14.64 32.77 -17.95
CA ASN A 47 15.62 33.86 -17.89
C ASN A 47 17.01 33.42 -17.41
N VAL A 48 17.26 32.11 -17.21
CA VAL A 48 18.54 31.58 -16.77
C VAL A 48 19.17 30.80 -17.92
N GLU A 49 20.47 31.01 -18.16
CA GLU A 49 21.21 30.20 -19.13
C GLU A 49 21.05 28.70 -18.81
N ALA A 50 20.89 27.87 -19.85
CA ALA A 50 20.69 26.44 -19.72
C ALA A 50 21.82 25.75 -18.91
N SER A 51 23.05 26.28 -19.01
CA SER A 51 24.22 25.83 -18.24
C SER A 51 24.08 25.98 -16.72
N ASN A 52 23.21 26.90 -16.27
CA ASN A 52 22.95 27.20 -14.85
C ASN A 52 21.59 26.67 -14.35
N SER A 53 20.85 25.99 -15.21
CA SER A 53 19.50 25.46 -14.89
C SER A 53 19.55 24.00 -14.49
N TYR A 54 19.80 23.70 -13.21
CA TYR A 54 19.88 22.33 -12.66
C TYR A 54 18.53 21.80 -12.16
N TRP A 55 17.44 22.52 -12.38
CA TRP A 55 16.12 22.17 -11.82
C TRP A 55 15.69 20.74 -12.14
N MET A 56 15.75 20.33 -13.39
CA MET A 56 15.39 18.96 -13.80
C MET A 56 16.32 17.91 -13.23
N GLY A 57 17.58 18.25 -12.98
CA GLY A 57 18.53 17.38 -12.28
C GLY A 57 18.11 17.11 -10.83
N TYR A 58 17.69 18.14 -10.11
CA TYR A 58 17.19 17.99 -8.74
C TYR A 58 15.89 17.19 -8.69
N ILE A 59 14.95 17.43 -9.61
CA ILE A 59 13.71 16.65 -9.69
C ILE A 59 14.01 15.15 -9.88
N ARG A 60 14.90 14.80 -10.83
CA ARG A 60 15.32 13.41 -11.05
C ARG A 60 16.03 12.83 -9.85
N LEU A 61 16.88 13.60 -9.18
CA LEU A 61 17.58 13.17 -7.97
C LEU A 61 16.57 12.82 -6.86
N ILE A 62 15.58 13.68 -6.61
CA ILE A 62 14.54 13.42 -5.61
C ILE A 62 13.73 12.18 -5.98
N HIS A 63 13.39 12.03 -7.27
CA HIS A 63 12.67 10.84 -7.75
C HIS A 63 13.46 9.55 -7.47
N PHE A 64 14.73 9.53 -7.80
CA PHE A 64 15.58 8.35 -7.58
C PHE A 64 15.79 8.06 -6.09
N ILE A 65 16.05 9.07 -5.26
CA ILE A 65 16.16 8.88 -3.80
C ILE A 65 14.86 8.28 -3.24
N ALA A 66 13.71 8.84 -3.62
CA ALA A 66 12.41 8.33 -3.18
C ALA A 66 12.14 6.91 -3.68
N ALA A 67 12.56 6.56 -4.91
CA ALA A 67 12.43 5.22 -5.46
C ALA A 67 13.28 4.19 -4.68
N PHE A 68 14.55 4.49 -4.42
CA PHE A 68 15.41 3.61 -3.62
C PHE A 68 14.89 3.47 -2.18
N LEU A 69 14.42 4.55 -1.58
CA LEU A 69 13.82 4.52 -0.23
C LEU A 69 12.56 3.63 -0.23
N ALA A 70 11.68 3.76 -1.21
CA ALA A 70 10.49 2.93 -1.33
C ALA A 70 10.82 1.45 -1.49
N VAL A 71 11.85 1.11 -2.31
CA VAL A 71 12.31 -0.28 -2.47
C VAL A 71 12.93 -0.82 -1.18
N ALA A 72 13.76 -0.05 -0.50
CA ALA A 72 14.33 -0.46 0.78
C ALA A 72 13.24 -0.76 1.81
N VAL A 73 12.24 0.11 1.92
CA VAL A 73 11.09 -0.08 2.81
C VAL A 73 10.26 -1.31 2.41
N ALA A 74 10.06 -1.57 1.13
CA ALA A 74 9.36 -2.77 0.65
C ALA A 74 10.11 -4.06 1.02
N VAL A 75 11.44 -4.07 0.91
CA VAL A 75 12.29 -5.20 1.34
C VAL A 75 12.15 -5.43 2.85
N PHE A 76 12.22 -4.37 3.66
CA PHE A 76 12.00 -4.46 5.11
C PHE A 76 10.59 -4.92 5.45
N ARG A 77 9.58 -4.46 4.72
CA ARG A 77 8.19 -4.93 4.91
C ARG A 77 8.04 -6.41 4.57
N LEU A 78 8.72 -6.88 3.52
CA LEU A 78 8.74 -8.29 3.17
C LEU A 78 9.40 -9.13 4.29
N TYR A 79 10.55 -8.69 4.82
CA TYR A 79 11.17 -9.32 5.99
C TYR A 79 10.20 -9.36 7.19
N TRP A 80 9.51 -8.24 7.46
CA TRP A 80 8.59 -8.13 8.59
C TRP A 80 7.32 -8.97 8.43
N ALA A 81 7.00 -9.41 7.21
CA ALA A 81 5.92 -10.36 6.95
C ALA A 81 6.20 -11.77 7.54
N PHE A 82 7.46 -12.06 7.83
CA PHE A 82 7.87 -13.32 8.48
C PHE A 82 8.27 -13.14 9.95
N ALA A 83 8.78 -11.97 10.33
CA ALA A 83 9.28 -11.68 11.68
C ALA A 83 8.29 -10.88 12.55
N GLY A 84 7.21 -10.37 11.98
CA GLY A 84 6.22 -9.53 12.66
C GLY A 84 5.21 -10.31 13.49
N ASN A 85 4.30 -9.54 14.14
CA ASN A 85 3.20 -10.13 14.91
C ASN A 85 2.15 -10.78 13.98
N LYS A 86 1.16 -11.49 14.59
CA LYS A 86 0.08 -12.17 13.87
C LYS A 86 -0.65 -11.29 12.84
N PHE A 87 -0.73 -9.98 13.05
CA PHE A 87 -1.40 -9.05 12.14
C PHE A 87 -0.53 -8.61 10.95
N ALA A 88 0.80 -8.73 11.06
CA ALA A 88 1.76 -8.41 10.01
C ALA A 88 2.15 -9.62 9.16
N ASP A 89 1.79 -10.84 9.59
CA ASP A 89 2.15 -12.13 8.95
C ASP A 89 1.64 -12.22 7.51
N TRP A 90 2.47 -12.74 6.60
CA TRP A 90 2.16 -12.87 5.18
C TRP A 90 0.92 -13.73 4.89
N ARG A 91 0.59 -14.69 5.78
CA ARG A 91 -0.57 -15.58 5.65
C ARG A 91 -1.89 -14.83 5.68
N ASN A 92 -1.92 -13.65 6.30
CA ASN A 92 -3.11 -12.80 6.33
C ASN A 92 -3.38 -12.10 5.00
N PHE A 93 -2.41 -12.08 4.08
CA PHE A 93 -2.54 -11.37 2.79
C PHE A 93 -2.95 -12.29 1.64
N VAL A 94 -2.87 -13.61 1.81
CA VAL A 94 -3.19 -14.58 0.76
C VAL A 94 -4.51 -15.27 1.06
N PRO A 95 -5.56 -15.09 0.22
CA PRO A 95 -6.86 -15.74 0.42
C PRO A 95 -6.82 -17.19 -0.08
N TYR A 96 -6.34 -18.14 0.71
CA TYR A 96 -6.26 -19.56 0.32
C TYR A 96 -7.52 -20.38 0.66
N SER A 97 -8.54 -19.79 1.28
CA SER A 97 -9.77 -20.51 1.64
C SER A 97 -10.98 -20.06 0.81
N LYS A 98 -11.93 -20.99 0.55
CA LYS A 98 -13.21 -20.66 -0.09
C LYS A 98 -14.01 -19.64 0.74
N LYS A 99 -13.85 -19.66 2.08
CA LYS A 99 -14.48 -18.70 2.99
C LYS A 99 -13.88 -17.30 2.80
N GLY A 100 -12.55 -17.19 2.60
CA GLY A 100 -11.87 -15.92 2.29
C GLY A 100 -12.40 -15.29 1.01
N TRP A 101 -12.56 -16.06 -0.08
CA TRP A 101 -13.13 -15.57 -1.34
C TRP A 101 -14.58 -15.09 -1.21
N LYS A 102 -15.43 -15.81 -0.45
CA LYS A 102 -16.78 -15.35 -0.15
C LYS A 102 -16.78 -14.02 0.63
N ASN A 103 -15.85 -13.90 1.57
CA ASN A 103 -15.71 -12.68 2.38
C ASN A 103 -15.24 -11.48 1.53
N ILE A 104 -14.29 -11.67 0.63
CA ILE A 104 -13.86 -10.64 -0.33
C ILE A 104 -15.06 -10.13 -1.13
N TRP A 105 -15.87 -11.07 -1.67
CA TRP A 105 -17.02 -10.71 -2.48
C TRP A 105 -18.12 -10.00 -1.68
N HIS A 106 -18.32 -10.41 -0.42
CA HIS A 106 -19.27 -9.76 0.48
C HIS A 106 -18.84 -8.32 0.81
N VAL A 107 -17.59 -8.14 1.25
CA VAL A 107 -17.03 -6.81 1.57
C VAL A 107 -17.03 -5.90 0.34
N LEU A 108 -16.67 -6.41 -0.84
CA LEU A 108 -16.73 -5.64 -2.08
C LEU A 108 -18.15 -5.12 -2.36
N LYS A 109 -19.16 -5.97 -2.18
CA LYS A 109 -20.56 -5.57 -2.41
C LYS A 109 -21.05 -4.55 -1.38
N VAL A 110 -20.79 -4.79 -0.10
CA VAL A 110 -21.37 -4.00 1.00
C VAL A 110 -20.58 -2.72 1.24
N ASP A 111 -19.24 -2.82 1.35
CA ASP A 111 -18.43 -1.69 1.79
C ASP A 111 -17.95 -0.81 0.61
N VAL A 112 -17.75 -1.40 -0.58
CA VAL A 112 -17.26 -0.65 -1.75
C VAL A 112 -18.41 -0.25 -2.68
N LEU A 113 -19.30 -1.19 -3.00
CA LEU A 113 -20.46 -0.94 -3.89
C LEU A 113 -21.70 -0.45 -3.14
N LEU A 114 -21.63 -0.35 -1.81
CA LEU A 114 -22.69 0.17 -0.93
C LEU A 114 -24.06 -0.52 -1.10
N PHE A 115 -24.07 -1.82 -1.44
CA PHE A 115 -25.32 -2.57 -1.46
C PHE A 115 -25.83 -2.81 -0.04
N PRO A 116 -27.15 -2.69 0.20
CA PRO A 116 -27.71 -2.89 1.52
C PRO A 116 -27.47 -4.34 1.99
N ASP A 117 -26.85 -4.48 3.15
CA ASP A 117 -26.69 -5.77 3.82
C ASP A 117 -28.01 -6.17 4.48
N LYS A 118 -28.71 -7.11 3.87
CA LYS A 118 -30.00 -7.63 4.37
C LYS A 118 -29.86 -8.42 5.69
N GLU A 119 -28.68 -8.90 6.00
CA GLU A 119 -28.44 -9.74 7.17
C GLU A 119 -28.07 -8.95 8.43
N HIS A 120 -27.87 -7.63 8.35
CA HIS A 120 -27.44 -6.76 9.48
C HIS A 120 -26.31 -7.38 10.33
N LYS A 121 -25.62 -8.38 9.79
CA LYS A 121 -24.37 -8.82 10.34
C LYS A 121 -23.45 -7.63 10.10
N LEU A 122 -23.30 -6.82 11.14
CA LEU A 122 -22.18 -5.90 11.26
C LEU A 122 -20.99 -6.65 10.67
N SER A 123 -20.71 -6.35 9.41
CA SER A 123 -19.83 -7.11 8.55
C SER A 123 -18.62 -7.54 9.34
N ASN A 124 -18.13 -8.73 9.12
CA ASN A 124 -16.96 -9.31 9.78
C ASN A 124 -15.81 -8.29 9.81
N ILE A 125 -15.91 -7.39 10.79
CA ILE A 125 -14.94 -6.34 10.99
C ILE A 125 -13.80 -7.04 11.70
N SER A 126 -12.85 -7.54 10.92
CA SER A 126 -11.64 -8.14 11.45
C SER A 126 -10.91 -7.13 12.32
N ILE A 127 -10.27 -7.59 13.37
CA ILE A 127 -9.46 -6.73 14.25
C ILE A 127 -8.32 -6.11 13.43
N GLY A 128 -7.71 -6.89 12.53
CA GLY A 128 -6.68 -6.46 11.59
C GLY A 128 -7.22 -6.01 10.23
N HIS A 129 -6.63 -6.53 9.16
CA HIS A 129 -7.11 -6.31 7.79
C HIS A 129 -8.27 -7.24 7.46
N ASN A 130 -9.32 -6.72 6.84
CA ASN A 130 -10.32 -7.58 6.22
C ASN A 130 -9.73 -8.25 4.96
N HIS A 131 -10.35 -9.32 4.47
CA HIS A 131 -9.83 -10.09 3.34
C HIS A 131 -9.72 -9.26 2.05
N LEU A 132 -10.60 -8.30 1.83
CA LEU A 132 -10.53 -7.40 0.68
C LEU A 132 -9.31 -6.49 0.78
N ALA A 133 -9.09 -5.86 1.94
CA ALA A 133 -7.92 -5.01 2.17
C ALA A 133 -6.61 -5.83 2.02
N ALA A 134 -6.56 -7.03 2.60
CA ALA A 134 -5.41 -7.92 2.50
C ALA A 134 -5.08 -8.26 1.04
N THR A 135 -6.10 -8.65 0.25
CA THR A 135 -5.94 -8.96 -1.17
C THR A 135 -5.52 -7.72 -1.97
N SER A 136 -6.11 -6.56 -1.67
CA SER A 136 -5.71 -5.31 -2.31
C SER A 136 -4.24 -4.99 -2.07
N TYR A 137 -3.73 -5.19 -0.86
CA TYR A 137 -2.31 -4.97 -0.56
C TYR A 137 -1.40 -5.96 -1.28
N LEU A 138 -1.82 -7.22 -1.46
CA LEU A 138 -1.07 -8.18 -2.27
C LEU A 138 -0.98 -7.73 -3.72
N ILE A 139 -2.11 -7.30 -4.32
CA ILE A 139 -2.15 -6.77 -5.68
C ILE A 139 -1.25 -5.55 -5.81
N MET A 140 -1.32 -4.62 -4.85
CA MET A 140 -0.46 -3.43 -4.83
C MET A 140 1.02 -3.77 -4.64
N GLY A 141 1.33 -4.86 -3.91
CA GLY A 141 2.69 -5.39 -3.79
C GLY A 141 3.25 -5.86 -5.14
N VAL A 142 2.45 -6.62 -5.90
CA VAL A 142 2.82 -7.03 -7.26
C VAL A 142 2.98 -5.82 -8.19
N LEU A 143 2.03 -4.89 -8.14
CA LEU A 143 2.10 -3.65 -8.92
C LEU A 143 3.36 -2.84 -8.57
N PHE A 144 3.76 -2.80 -7.30
CA PHE A 144 4.98 -2.14 -6.86
C PHE A 144 6.24 -2.78 -7.46
N ILE A 145 6.29 -4.10 -7.54
CA ILE A 145 7.41 -4.82 -8.19
C ILE A 145 7.49 -4.42 -9.67
N LEU A 146 6.37 -4.38 -10.38
CA LEU A 146 6.30 -3.97 -11.78
C LEU A 146 6.71 -2.50 -11.96
N GLN A 147 6.24 -1.62 -11.08
CA GLN A 147 6.60 -0.20 -11.07
C GLN A 147 8.10 0.00 -10.86
N ALA A 148 8.69 -0.70 -9.89
CA ALA A 148 10.12 -0.63 -9.61
C ALA A 148 10.95 -1.21 -10.78
N ALA A 149 10.54 -2.35 -11.33
CA ALA A 149 11.22 -2.97 -12.46
C ALA A 149 11.24 -2.07 -13.69
N THR A 150 10.11 -1.45 -14.04
CA THR A 150 10.04 -0.49 -15.16
C THR A 150 10.84 0.78 -14.87
N GLY A 151 10.80 1.31 -13.64
CA GLY A 151 11.58 2.48 -13.25
C GLY A 151 13.10 2.23 -13.33
N PHE A 152 13.57 1.10 -12.80
CA PHE A 152 15.00 0.74 -12.91
C PHE A 152 15.41 0.40 -14.34
N ALA A 153 14.50 -0.14 -15.15
CA ALA A 153 14.77 -0.35 -16.57
C ALA A 153 15.05 0.98 -17.29
N LEU A 154 14.20 1.99 -17.11
CA LEU A 154 14.43 3.33 -17.67
C LEU A 154 15.70 3.97 -17.11
N MET A 155 16.00 3.78 -15.83
CA MET A 155 17.27 4.25 -15.24
C MET A 155 18.48 3.54 -15.83
N SER A 156 18.35 2.28 -16.27
CA SER A 156 19.47 1.45 -16.77
C SER A 156 20.17 2.05 -17.98
N GLU A 157 19.49 2.84 -18.79
CA GLU A 157 20.03 3.47 -20.00
C GLU A 157 21.07 4.54 -19.68
N THR A 158 20.92 5.24 -18.54
CA THR A 158 21.83 6.32 -18.13
C THR A 158 22.72 5.94 -16.95
N ALA A 159 22.42 4.85 -16.25
CA ALA A 159 23.18 4.42 -15.08
C ALA A 159 24.56 3.88 -15.46
N THR A 160 25.57 4.25 -14.67
CA THR A 160 26.95 3.75 -14.84
C THR A 160 27.27 2.53 -14.00
N TRP A 161 26.43 2.18 -13.03
CA TRP A 161 26.62 1.09 -12.08
C TRP A 161 25.67 -0.09 -12.31
N TRP A 162 26.00 -1.24 -11.73
CA TRP A 162 25.43 -2.55 -12.08
C TRP A 162 23.95 -2.73 -11.75
N PHE A 163 23.47 -2.17 -10.63
CA PHE A 163 22.14 -2.51 -10.12
C PHE A 163 20.98 -2.12 -11.07
N PRO A 164 20.84 -0.87 -11.57
CA PRO A 164 19.82 -0.56 -12.55
C PRO A 164 20.02 -1.36 -13.85
N LYS A 165 21.27 -1.62 -14.26
CA LYS A 165 21.58 -2.39 -15.47
C LYS A 165 21.02 -3.81 -15.44
N MET A 166 20.83 -4.39 -14.26
CA MET A 166 20.17 -5.69 -14.12
C MET A 166 18.74 -5.70 -14.66
N PHE A 167 18.08 -4.55 -14.77
CA PHE A 167 16.72 -4.41 -15.26
C PHE A 167 16.62 -4.05 -16.74
N GLY A 168 17.76 -3.87 -17.45
CA GLY A 168 17.77 -3.49 -18.86
C GLY A 168 17.05 -4.47 -19.79
N TRP A 169 16.98 -5.76 -19.44
CA TRP A 169 16.22 -6.76 -20.19
C TRP A 169 14.73 -6.46 -20.28
N VAL A 170 14.16 -5.71 -19.31
CA VAL A 170 12.72 -5.31 -19.29
C VAL A 170 12.40 -4.45 -20.50
N ILE A 171 13.35 -3.62 -20.98
CA ILE A 171 13.19 -2.78 -22.17
C ILE A 171 12.93 -3.66 -23.40
N GLY A 172 13.76 -4.68 -23.61
CA GLY A 172 13.58 -5.62 -24.71
C GLY A 172 12.31 -6.45 -24.58
N PHE A 173 11.95 -6.88 -23.38
CA PHE A 173 10.73 -7.65 -23.09
C PHE A 173 9.46 -6.84 -23.37
N CYS A 174 9.44 -5.55 -23.06
CA CYS A 174 8.28 -4.67 -23.27
C CYS A 174 8.21 -4.08 -24.69
N GLY A 175 9.19 -4.33 -25.56
CA GLY A 175 9.20 -3.81 -26.92
C GLY A 175 9.78 -2.43 -27.10
N GLY A 176 10.63 -1.98 -26.15
CA GLY A 176 11.36 -0.72 -26.20
C GLY A 176 11.08 0.22 -25.03
N ASP A 177 11.87 1.28 -24.94
CA ASP A 177 11.86 2.31 -23.90
C ASP A 177 10.53 3.06 -23.83
N ILE A 178 9.94 3.39 -24.98
CA ILE A 178 8.63 4.06 -25.07
C ILE A 178 7.53 3.21 -24.41
N SER A 179 7.53 1.89 -24.67
CA SER A 179 6.57 0.98 -24.07
C SER A 179 6.77 0.86 -22.56
N VAL A 180 8.01 0.77 -22.09
CA VAL A 180 8.33 0.75 -20.65
C VAL A 180 7.88 2.05 -19.98
N THR A 181 8.11 3.19 -20.61
CA THR A 181 7.64 4.50 -20.12
C THR A 181 6.12 4.52 -20.00
N TYR A 182 5.41 4.02 -21.01
CA TYR A 182 3.95 3.91 -20.97
C TYR A 182 3.46 3.05 -19.81
N TYR A 183 4.03 1.85 -19.60
CA TYR A 183 3.66 0.98 -18.49
C TYR A 183 4.00 1.60 -17.13
N HIS A 184 5.15 2.26 -17.01
CA HIS A 184 5.54 2.96 -15.78
C HIS A 184 4.52 4.04 -15.39
N HIS A 185 4.06 4.84 -16.35
CA HIS A 185 3.00 5.83 -16.13
C HIS A 185 1.65 5.17 -15.84
N LEU A 186 1.27 4.11 -16.57
CA LEU A 186 0.03 3.38 -16.33
C LEU A 186 -0.04 2.85 -14.89
N PHE A 187 1.03 2.25 -14.40
CA PHE A 187 1.11 1.77 -13.02
C PHE A 187 1.02 2.91 -12.02
N THR A 188 1.60 4.08 -12.32
CA THR A 188 1.44 5.28 -11.48
C THR A 188 -0.02 5.69 -11.35
N TYR A 189 -0.79 5.70 -12.45
CA TYR A 189 -2.23 5.99 -12.39
C TYR A 189 -3.01 4.97 -11.56
N LEU A 190 -2.64 3.69 -11.64
CA LEU A 190 -3.26 2.65 -10.80
C LEU A 190 -2.96 2.86 -9.31
N PHE A 191 -1.72 3.27 -8.96
CA PHE A 191 -1.40 3.68 -7.59
C PHE A 191 -2.21 4.88 -7.14
N MET A 192 -2.35 5.91 -7.96
CA MET A 192 -3.16 7.09 -7.62
C MET A 192 -4.61 6.72 -7.37
N ALA A 193 -5.22 5.90 -8.23
CA ALA A 193 -6.58 5.41 -8.05
C ALA A 193 -6.71 4.62 -6.73
N PHE A 194 -5.76 3.73 -6.44
CA PHE A 194 -5.74 3.01 -5.17
C PHE A 194 -5.62 3.94 -3.96
N ILE A 195 -4.72 4.94 -3.99
CA ILE A 195 -4.53 5.90 -2.89
C ILE A 195 -5.83 6.65 -2.60
N ILE A 196 -6.52 7.13 -3.64
CA ILE A 196 -7.79 7.85 -3.48
C ILE A 196 -8.84 6.96 -2.83
N ILE A 197 -9.01 5.73 -3.33
CA ILE A 197 -9.98 4.77 -2.78
C ILE A 197 -9.60 4.38 -1.35
N HIS A 198 -8.32 4.11 -1.11
CA HIS A 198 -7.81 3.73 0.21
C HIS A 198 -8.07 4.81 1.26
N VAL A 199 -7.69 6.06 0.96
CA VAL A 199 -7.91 7.18 1.89
C VAL A 199 -9.41 7.40 2.14
N TYR A 200 -10.22 7.34 1.09
CA TYR A 200 -11.68 7.43 1.22
C TYR A 200 -12.23 6.35 2.16
N LEU A 201 -11.89 5.08 1.92
CA LEU A 201 -12.40 3.98 2.73
C LEU A 201 -11.91 4.05 4.19
N VAL A 202 -10.66 4.42 4.42
CA VAL A 202 -10.12 4.56 5.78
C VAL A 202 -10.88 5.64 6.56
N LEU A 203 -11.10 6.81 5.95
CA LEU A 203 -11.85 7.90 6.59
C LEU A 203 -13.33 7.56 6.77
N PHE A 204 -13.95 6.91 5.79
CA PHE A 204 -15.33 6.48 5.83
C PHE A 204 -15.58 5.48 6.97
N HIS A 205 -14.75 4.44 7.08
CA HIS A 205 -14.85 3.44 8.15
C HIS A 205 -14.52 4.04 9.52
N ASP A 206 -13.54 4.94 9.60
CA ASP A 206 -13.20 5.60 10.86
C ASP A 206 -14.38 6.46 11.37
N TYR A 207 -15.07 7.16 10.45
CA TYR A 207 -16.24 7.96 10.76
C TYR A 207 -17.46 7.09 11.19
N ILE A 208 -17.77 6.01 10.44
CA ILE A 208 -18.94 5.15 10.73
C ILE A 208 -18.72 4.26 11.94
N GLU A 209 -17.52 3.69 12.06
CA GLU A 209 -17.22 2.70 13.09
C GLU A 209 -16.66 3.32 14.37
N ALA A 210 -16.21 4.56 14.31
CA ALA A 210 -15.60 5.32 15.41
C ALA A 210 -14.50 4.53 16.18
N ARG A 211 -13.69 3.72 15.45
CA ARG A 211 -12.72 2.78 16.07
C ARG A 211 -11.29 3.27 16.07
N GLY A 212 -11.04 4.40 15.41
CA GLY A 212 -9.71 4.97 15.34
C GLY A 212 -8.78 4.21 14.40
N GLU A 213 -9.23 3.88 13.17
CA GLU A 213 -8.37 3.27 12.13
C GLU A 213 -7.17 4.17 11.81
N THR A 214 -7.44 5.46 11.59
CA THR A 214 -6.41 6.46 11.30
C THR A 214 -5.47 6.62 12.49
N SER A 215 -6.02 6.71 13.72
CA SER A 215 -5.24 6.86 14.93
C SER A 215 -4.41 5.60 15.23
N ALA A 216 -4.85 4.42 14.83
CA ALA A 216 -4.10 3.18 14.97
C ALA A 216 -2.81 3.18 14.15
N MET A 217 -2.80 3.81 12.96
CA MET A 217 -1.58 3.97 12.15
C MET A 217 -0.58 4.97 12.75
N LEU A 218 -1.00 5.82 13.68
CA LEU A 218 -0.10 6.71 14.43
C LEU A 218 0.33 6.10 15.76
N SER A 219 -0.63 5.61 16.55
CA SER A 219 -0.41 5.13 17.92
C SER A 219 -0.02 3.65 18.01
N GLY A 220 -0.44 2.85 17.04
CA GLY A 220 -0.35 1.38 17.06
C GLY A 220 -1.54 0.69 17.71
N TYR A 221 -2.47 1.43 18.32
CA TYR A 221 -3.57 0.89 19.10
C TYR A 221 -4.92 1.15 18.45
N LYS A 222 -5.80 0.14 18.50
CA LYS A 222 -7.18 0.20 18.07
C LYS A 222 -8.11 -0.15 19.22
N PHE A 223 -9.31 0.45 19.26
CA PHE A 223 -10.35 0.11 20.22
C PHE A 223 -11.30 -0.90 19.59
N VAL A 224 -11.42 -2.07 20.20
CA VAL A 224 -12.23 -3.18 19.69
C VAL A 224 -13.24 -3.58 20.74
N ARG A 225 -14.47 -3.92 20.35
CA ARG A 225 -15.47 -4.46 21.27
C ARG A 225 -15.01 -5.79 21.84
N SER A 226 -15.13 -5.98 23.16
CA SER A 226 -14.66 -7.18 23.86
C SER A 226 -15.23 -8.47 23.28
N GLU A 227 -16.51 -8.45 22.89
CA GLU A 227 -17.24 -9.58 22.31
C GLU A 227 -16.64 -10.10 20.99
N ARG A 228 -15.77 -9.31 20.33
CA ARG A 228 -15.17 -9.65 19.05
C ARG A 228 -13.78 -10.20 19.15
N ILE A 229 -13.08 -9.97 20.26
CA ILE A 229 -11.72 -10.48 20.44
C ILE A 229 -11.77 -11.99 20.45
N ASP A 230 -12.77 -12.57 21.11
CA ASP A 230 -12.97 -14.00 21.21
C ASP A 230 -13.38 -14.63 19.86
N GLN A 231 -14.15 -13.91 19.03
CA GLN A 231 -14.56 -14.35 17.69
C GLN A 231 -13.43 -14.30 16.65
N ASP A 232 -12.53 -13.32 16.75
CA ASP A 232 -11.43 -13.14 15.80
C ASP A 232 -10.32 -14.17 16.04
N ASP A 233 -10.12 -14.58 17.28
CA ASP A 233 -9.20 -15.70 17.63
C ASP A 233 -9.66 -17.02 17.01
N ASP A 234 -10.98 -17.22 16.81
CA ASP A 234 -11.54 -18.40 16.15
C ASP A 234 -11.50 -18.34 14.61
N GLU A 235 -11.59 -17.16 14.00
CA GLU A 235 -11.67 -16.99 12.55
C GLU A 235 -10.31 -16.78 11.87
N PHE A 236 -9.34 -16.15 12.53
CA PHE A 236 -8.07 -15.73 11.94
C PHE A 236 -6.84 -16.50 12.41
N THR A 237 -6.97 -17.31 13.45
CA THR A 237 -5.84 -18.12 13.89
C THR A 237 -5.84 -19.44 13.12
N PRO A 238 -4.84 -19.71 12.24
CA PRO A 238 -4.63 -21.06 11.75
C PRO A 238 -4.49 -22.00 12.95
N SER A 239 -5.08 -23.19 12.88
CA SER A 239 -5.06 -24.20 13.95
C SER A 239 -3.67 -24.53 14.51
N ALA A 240 -2.61 -24.16 13.80
CA ALA A 240 -1.21 -24.32 14.19
C ALA A 240 -0.65 -23.19 15.08
N MET A 241 -1.43 -22.14 15.40
CA MET A 241 -1.00 -21.01 16.24
C MET A 241 -1.83 -20.90 17.54
N ARG A 242 -2.60 -21.92 17.89
CA ARG A 242 -3.46 -21.95 19.11
C ARG A 242 -2.73 -22.39 20.38
N ASP A 243 -1.42 -22.70 20.31
CA ASP A 243 -0.58 -23.10 21.45
C ASP A 243 0.35 -21.97 21.90
#